data_52f2d6787c9d3637e805bea14cf54b3f
#
_entry.id   52f2d6787c9d3637e805bea14cf54b3f
#
_cell.length_a   1.000
_cell.length_b   1.000
_cell.length_c   1.000
_cell.angle_alpha   90.00
_cell.angle_beta   90.00
_cell.angle_gamma   90.00
#
_symmetry.space_group_name_H-M   'P 1'
#
loop_
_entity.id
_entity.type
_entity.pdbx_description
1 polymer ?
#
loop_
_entity_poly.entity_id
_entity_poly.type
_entity_poly.pdbx_seq_one_letter_code
_entity_poly.pdbx_strand_id
1 'polypeptide(L)'
;IGDADNTFVLLEAGKVKIMRQGAQTVMLRSASTQALPIPASESDPEMEGLNALLDVINLPEAQKYLLLSWMAYVLTHPLDPSVSQVFLVLLGQQGSGKSAFCKWILRRFIDPNQLGVQAMPTRMTDMAIAARQAYLLIFDNIRTISPRLSDWLCKVSTGGTFTVRKLYTNGDAHTINIQAPVVFN
;
A
#
# COMPACT_ATOMS: atom_id res chain seq x y z
N ILE A 1 -5.37 8.36 7.11
CA ILE A 1 -5.87 7.77 8.36
C ILE A 1 -4.89 8.07 9.47
N GLY A 2 -5.12 9.06 10.18
CA GLY A 2 -4.77 9.46 11.51
C GLY A 2 -3.34 9.32 12.03
N ASP A 3 -3.04 10.22 12.89
CA ASP A 3 -1.89 10.23 13.80
C ASP A 3 -2.18 9.45 15.08
N ALA A 4 -1.31 9.58 16.08
CA ALA A 4 -1.48 8.98 17.40
C ALA A 4 -2.78 9.43 18.11
N ASP A 5 -3.32 10.58 17.74
CA ASP A 5 -4.52 11.18 18.34
C ASP A 5 -5.84 10.77 17.65
N ASN A 6 -5.79 9.75 16.79
CA ASN A 6 -6.93 9.25 16.01
C ASN A 6 -7.57 10.29 15.08
N THR A 7 -6.78 11.23 14.58
CA THR A 7 -7.23 12.14 13.54
C THR A 7 -7.35 11.42 12.20
N PHE A 8 -8.20 11.88 11.33
CA PHE A 8 -8.29 11.43 9.95
C PHE A 8 -8.38 12.62 9.01
N VAL A 9 -7.99 12.41 7.78
CA VAL A 9 -8.04 13.41 6.72
C VAL A 9 -9.25 13.14 5.85
N LEU A 10 -10.13 14.13 5.74
CA LEU A 10 -11.25 14.11 4.81
C LEU A 10 -10.87 14.91 3.57
N LEU A 11 -10.92 14.27 2.42
CA LEU A 11 -10.72 14.90 1.12
C LEU A 11 -12.09 15.17 0.50
N GLU A 12 -12.43 16.42 0.35
CA GLU A 12 -13.58 16.89 -0.42
C GLU A 12 -13.07 17.69 -1.62
N ALA A 13 -13.90 17.88 -2.66
CA ALA A 13 -13.50 18.59 -3.87
C ALA A 13 -12.80 19.92 -3.55
N GLY A 14 -11.49 19.98 -3.78
CA GLY A 14 -10.65 21.15 -3.55
C GLY A 14 -10.39 21.52 -2.08
N LYS A 15 -10.74 20.66 -1.11
CA LYS A 15 -10.54 20.94 0.32
C LYS A 15 -9.97 19.73 1.04
N VAL A 16 -9.02 20.01 1.94
CA VAL A 16 -8.44 19.03 2.87
C VAL A 16 -8.84 19.43 4.29
N LYS A 17 -9.50 18.54 5.02
CA LYS A 17 -9.91 18.76 6.39
C LYS A 17 -9.29 17.72 7.32
N ILE A 18 -8.68 18.16 8.41
CA ILE A 18 -8.20 17.27 9.48
C ILE A 18 -9.29 17.20 10.55
N MET A 19 -9.78 16.00 10.82
CA MET A 19 -10.90 15.78 11.73
C MET A 19 -10.53 14.79 12.83
N ARG A 20 -11.03 15.01 14.04
CA ARG A 20 -10.87 14.09 15.20
C ARG A 20 -12.10 13.23 15.45
N GLN A 21 -13.25 13.63 14.93
CA GLN A 21 -14.54 12.96 15.13
C GLN A 21 -15.40 13.11 13.87
N GLY A 22 -16.42 12.27 13.74
CA GLY A 22 -17.41 12.39 12.66
C GLY A 22 -17.10 11.53 11.41
N ALA A 23 -16.16 10.59 11.51
CA ALA A 23 -16.00 9.59 10.45
C ALA A 23 -17.28 8.73 10.37
N GLN A 24 -17.86 8.64 9.18
CA GLN A 24 -19.01 7.76 8.92
C GLN A 24 -18.60 6.28 8.85
N THR A 25 -17.31 6.01 8.76
CA THR A 25 -16.75 4.67 8.61
C THR A 25 -15.82 4.35 9.77
N VAL A 26 -15.97 3.15 10.34
CA VAL A 26 -15.05 2.64 11.36
C VAL A 26 -13.74 2.25 10.67
N MET A 27 -12.65 2.90 11.04
CA MET A 27 -11.31 2.61 10.54
C MET A 27 -10.55 1.79 11.57
N LEU A 28 -10.17 0.57 11.21
CA LEU A 28 -9.37 -0.30 12.06
C LEU A 28 -7.89 -0.15 11.69
N ARG A 29 -7.06 -0.01 12.71
CA ARG A 29 -5.60 -0.01 12.56
C ARG A 29 -5.03 -1.37 12.96
N SER A 30 -4.10 -1.88 12.20
CA SER A 30 -3.26 -2.99 12.63
C SER A 30 -2.22 -2.49 13.64
N ALA A 31 -1.65 -3.40 14.43
CA ALA A 31 -0.57 -3.06 15.35
C ALA A 31 0.69 -2.52 14.65
N SER A 32 0.85 -2.80 13.36
CA SER A 32 1.96 -2.34 12.53
C SER A 32 1.72 -0.97 11.88
N THR A 33 0.50 -0.43 11.91
CA THR A 33 0.15 0.86 11.29
C THR A 33 0.84 2.00 12.02
N GLN A 34 1.50 2.89 11.27
CA GLN A 34 2.12 4.12 11.78
C GLN A 34 1.29 5.35 11.40
N ALA A 35 1.60 6.48 12.03
CA ALA A 35 0.94 7.75 11.74
C ALA A 35 1.26 8.21 10.32
N LEU A 36 0.22 8.71 9.63
CA LEU A 36 0.39 9.43 8.36
C LEU A 36 0.99 10.81 8.63
N PRO A 37 1.81 11.32 7.72
CA PRO A 37 2.19 12.73 7.75
C PRO A 37 0.94 13.62 7.75
N ILE A 38 0.93 14.65 8.55
CA ILE A 38 -0.16 15.63 8.56
C ILE A 38 -0.07 16.43 7.25
N PRO A 39 -1.13 16.47 6.42
CA PRO A 39 -1.10 17.27 5.21
C PRO A 39 -1.03 18.76 5.56
N ALA A 40 -0.43 19.54 4.68
CA ALA A 40 -0.45 21.00 4.80
C ALA A 40 -1.91 21.50 4.80
N SER A 41 -2.21 22.48 5.65
CA SER A 41 -3.54 23.08 5.74
C SER A 41 -3.83 24.04 4.59
N GLU A 42 -2.80 24.52 3.92
CA GLU A 42 -2.88 25.45 2.81
C GLU A 42 -2.75 24.73 1.48
N SER A 43 -3.44 25.25 0.46
CA SER A 43 -3.26 24.79 -0.91
C SER A 43 -1.84 25.14 -1.38
N ASP A 44 -1.21 24.22 -2.09
CA ASP A 44 0.06 24.41 -2.78
C ASP A 44 -0.22 24.66 -4.29
N PRO A 45 -0.60 25.90 -4.67
CA PRO A 45 -1.02 26.20 -6.04
C PRO A 45 0.13 26.04 -7.06
N GLU A 46 1.37 26.20 -6.64
CA GLU A 46 2.56 26.06 -7.45
C GLU A 46 3.10 24.61 -7.48
N MET A 47 2.44 23.72 -6.74
CA MET A 47 2.83 22.31 -6.61
C MET A 47 4.29 22.12 -6.14
N GLU A 48 4.76 23.00 -5.26
CA GLU A 48 6.14 22.95 -4.76
C GLU A 48 6.46 21.61 -4.09
N GLY A 49 5.54 21.11 -3.26
CA GLY A 49 5.69 19.81 -2.60
C GLY A 49 5.74 18.64 -3.58
N LEU A 50 4.93 18.69 -4.64
CA LEU A 50 4.95 17.67 -5.70
C LEU A 50 6.23 17.76 -6.53
N ASN A 51 6.67 18.96 -6.89
CA ASN A 51 7.91 19.17 -7.63
C ASN A 51 9.12 18.69 -6.82
N ALA A 52 9.19 19.02 -5.53
CA ALA A 52 10.23 18.54 -4.63
C ALA A 52 10.26 16.98 -4.54
N LEU A 53 9.09 16.34 -4.51
CA LEU A 53 8.99 14.88 -4.56
C LEU A 53 9.55 14.34 -5.89
N LEU A 54 9.17 14.95 -7.02
CA LEU A 54 9.61 14.52 -8.35
C LEU A 54 11.11 14.72 -8.56
N ASP A 55 11.72 15.73 -7.96
CA ASP A 55 13.16 15.99 -8.02
C ASP A 55 13.98 14.92 -7.31
N VAL A 56 13.45 14.34 -6.24
CA VAL A 56 14.12 13.25 -5.50
C VAL A 56 14.03 11.92 -6.26
N ILE A 57 13.06 11.76 -7.16
CA ILE A 57 12.81 10.51 -7.87
C ILE A 57 13.67 10.45 -9.14
N ASN A 58 14.66 9.55 -9.15
CA ASN A 58 15.54 9.34 -10.29
C ASN A 58 14.90 8.39 -11.34
N LEU A 59 13.88 8.89 -12.02
CA LEU A 59 13.19 8.21 -13.13
C LEU A 59 13.09 9.14 -14.34
N PRO A 60 13.02 8.61 -15.57
CA PRO A 60 12.63 9.40 -16.74
C PRO A 60 11.26 10.05 -16.52
N GLU A 61 11.06 11.23 -17.09
CA GLU A 61 9.88 12.05 -16.82
C GLU A 61 8.56 11.31 -17.09
N ALA A 62 8.46 10.62 -18.22
CA ALA A 62 7.27 9.82 -18.52
C ALA A 62 6.97 8.74 -17.46
N GLN A 63 8.02 8.17 -16.83
CA GLN A 63 7.86 7.18 -15.76
C GLN A 63 7.49 7.85 -14.42
N LYS A 64 7.89 9.09 -14.18
CA LYS A 64 7.43 9.87 -13.03
C LYS A 64 5.93 10.08 -13.08
N TYR A 65 5.37 10.46 -14.24
CA TYR A 65 3.92 10.59 -14.40
C TYR A 65 3.17 9.27 -14.23
N LEU A 66 3.71 8.18 -14.76
CA LEU A 66 3.12 6.85 -14.56
C LEU A 66 3.09 6.48 -13.06
N LEU A 67 4.18 6.74 -12.34
CA LEU A 67 4.26 6.52 -10.91
C LEU A 67 3.25 7.37 -10.12
N LEU A 68 3.14 8.66 -10.43
CA LEU A 68 2.16 9.54 -9.79
C LEU A 68 0.73 9.08 -10.05
N SER A 69 0.43 8.67 -11.29
CA SER A 69 -0.88 8.14 -11.66
C SER A 69 -1.20 6.87 -10.88
N TRP A 70 -0.22 5.98 -10.70
CA TRP A 70 -0.37 4.79 -9.87
C TRP A 70 -0.57 5.14 -8.40
N MET A 71 0.20 6.08 -7.84
CA MET A 71 0.03 6.54 -6.46
C MET A 71 -1.35 7.14 -6.23
N ALA A 72 -1.82 8.01 -7.15
CA ALA A 72 -3.15 8.59 -7.09
C ALA A 72 -4.24 7.52 -7.18
N TYR A 73 -4.07 6.53 -8.08
CA TYR A 73 -4.98 5.39 -8.20
C TYR A 73 -5.09 4.63 -6.86
N VAL A 74 -3.96 4.24 -6.27
CA VAL A 74 -3.95 3.48 -5.02
C VAL A 74 -4.57 4.27 -3.86
N LEU A 75 -4.37 5.58 -3.81
CA LEU A 75 -4.93 6.44 -2.75
C LEU A 75 -6.43 6.71 -2.90
N THR A 76 -6.97 6.66 -4.12
CA THR A 76 -8.37 7.03 -4.40
C THR A 76 -9.30 5.85 -4.61
N HIS A 77 -8.76 4.66 -4.93
CA HIS A 77 -9.58 3.47 -5.18
C HIS A 77 -9.71 2.62 -3.91
N PRO A 78 -10.93 2.27 -3.53
CA PRO A 78 -11.16 1.42 -2.37
C PRO A 78 -10.69 -0.02 -2.61
N LEU A 79 -10.45 -0.74 -1.53
CA LEU A 79 -10.28 -2.19 -1.58
C LEU A 79 -11.68 -2.85 -1.72
N ASP A 80 -12.11 -2.99 -2.97
CA ASP A 80 -13.41 -3.54 -3.34
C ASP A 80 -13.23 -4.57 -4.46
N PRO A 81 -13.85 -5.76 -4.38
CA PRO A 81 -13.73 -6.79 -5.41
C PRO A 81 -14.17 -6.36 -6.81
N SER A 82 -14.98 -5.30 -6.93
CA SER A 82 -15.37 -4.72 -8.24
C SER A 82 -14.25 -3.92 -8.91
N VAL A 83 -13.19 -3.57 -8.18
CA VAL A 83 -12.07 -2.75 -8.64
C VAL A 83 -10.77 -3.51 -8.46
N SER A 84 -10.10 -3.87 -9.55
CA SER A 84 -8.82 -4.57 -9.50
C SER A 84 -7.69 -3.65 -9.07
N GLN A 85 -6.83 -4.10 -8.17
CA GLN A 85 -5.63 -3.37 -7.78
C GLN A 85 -4.52 -3.53 -8.81
N VAL A 86 -3.92 -2.42 -9.21
CA VAL A 86 -2.80 -2.38 -10.16
C VAL A 86 -1.48 -2.52 -9.40
N PHE A 87 -0.60 -3.39 -9.88
CA PHE A 87 0.72 -3.60 -9.29
C PHE A 87 1.76 -2.65 -9.88
N LEU A 88 2.71 -2.24 -9.05
CA LEU A 88 3.87 -1.48 -9.46
C LEU A 88 5.10 -2.37 -9.51
N VAL A 89 5.82 -2.37 -10.63
CA VAL A 89 7.08 -3.10 -10.79
C VAL A 89 8.20 -2.08 -10.99
N LEU A 90 9.17 -2.07 -10.07
CA LEU A 90 10.35 -1.21 -10.15
C LEU A 90 11.53 -1.99 -10.73
N LEU A 91 11.92 -1.65 -11.94
CA LEU A 91 13.04 -2.27 -12.63
C LEU A 91 14.28 -1.39 -12.56
N GLY A 92 15.44 -2.00 -12.42
CA GLY A 92 16.72 -1.29 -12.39
C GLY A 92 17.85 -2.14 -11.83
N GLN A 93 19.08 -1.67 -12.04
CA GLN A 93 20.28 -2.36 -11.55
C GLN A 93 20.33 -2.39 -10.01
N GLN A 94 21.13 -3.27 -9.46
CA GLN A 94 21.44 -3.28 -8.04
C GLN A 94 22.08 -1.94 -7.63
N GLY A 95 21.69 -1.41 -6.48
CA GLY A 95 22.18 -0.11 -6.01
C GLY A 95 21.48 1.13 -6.61
N SER A 96 20.49 0.96 -7.51
CA SER A 96 19.74 2.09 -8.09
C SER A 96 18.74 2.79 -7.15
N GLY A 97 18.70 2.43 -5.87
CA GLY A 97 17.84 3.09 -4.89
C GLY A 97 16.40 2.56 -4.78
N LYS A 98 16.02 1.48 -5.49
CA LYS A 98 14.65 0.95 -5.48
C LYS A 98 14.10 0.65 -4.08
N SER A 99 14.85 -0.08 -3.27
CA SER A 99 14.42 -0.43 -1.90
C SER A 99 14.35 0.82 -1.01
N ALA A 100 15.24 1.80 -1.20
CA ALA A 100 15.19 3.10 -0.53
C ALA A 100 13.92 3.88 -0.93
N PHE A 101 13.61 3.93 -2.22
CA PHE A 101 12.39 4.54 -2.73
C PHE A 101 11.13 3.87 -2.14
N CYS A 102 11.07 2.55 -2.12
CA CYS A 102 9.96 1.81 -1.51
C CYS A 102 9.79 2.15 -0.02
N LYS A 103 10.91 2.20 0.72
CA LYS A 103 10.91 2.43 2.16
C LYS A 103 10.59 3.88 2.53
N TRP A 104 11.20 4.84 1.84
CA TRP A 104 11.15 6.25 2.24
C TRP A 104 10.08 7.06 1.53
N ILE A 105 9.64 6.62 0.34
CA ILE A 105 8.60 7.29 -0.42
C ILE A 105 7.30 6.50 -0.35
N LEU A 106 7.22 5.34 -0.98
CA LEU A 106 5.94 4.61 -1.10
C LEU A 106 5.36 4.23 0.26
N ARG A 107 6.17 3.64 1.15
CA ARG A 107 5.70 3.24 2.47
C ARG A 107 5.29 4.44 3.32
N ARG A 108 5.96 5.55 3.19
CA ARG A 108 5.69 6.72 4.02
C ARG A 108 4.50 7.54 3.55
N PHE A 109 4.26 7.63 2.24
CA PHE A 109 3.17 8.43 1.68
C PHE A 109 1.87 7.64 1.50
N ILE A 110 1.94 6.33 1.22
CA ILE A 110 0.76 5.53 0.93
C ILE A 110 0.28 4.75 2.15
N ASP A 111 1.17 4.04 2.80
CA ASP A 111 0.85 3.15 3.92
C ASP A 111 1.97 3.14 4.96
N PRO A 112 2.05 4.14 5.84
CA PRO A 112 3.00 4.14 6.96
C PRO A 112 2.81 2.90 7.83
N ASN A 113 3.77 1.98 7.76
CA ASN A 113 3.66 0.68 8.38
C ASN A 113 5.04 0.15 8.80
N GLN A 114 5.11 -0.51 9.97
CA GLN A 114 6.35 -1.07 10.50
C GLN A 114 6.88 -2.26 9.70
N LEU A 115 6.03 -2.91 8.88
CA LEU A 115 6.45 -4.05 8.05
C LEU A 115 7.53 -3.69 7.02
N GLY A 116 7.63 -2.42 6.64
CA GLY A 116 8.67 -1.96 5.73
C GLY A 116 8.60 -2.63 4.35
N VAL A 117 9.77 -3.00 3.84
CA VAL A 117 9.97 -3.78 2.61
C VAL A 117 10.30 -5.22 3.01
N GLN A 118 9.59 -6.19 2.49
CA GLN A 118 9.66 -7.59 2.91
C GLN A 118 10.24 -8.49 1.82
N ALA A 119 10.89 -9.58 2.23
CA ALA A 119 11.12 -10.68 1.31
C ALA A 119 9.79 -11.36 0.97
N MET A 120 9.66 -11.89 -0.25
CA MET A 120 8.47 -12.62 -0.66
C MET A 120 8.28 -13.86 0.21
N PRO A 121 7.15 -14.00 0.90
CA PRO A 121 6.85 -15.19 1.68
C PRO A 121 6.73 -16.43 0.78
N THR A 122 7.19 -17.57 1.26
CA THR A 122 7.09 -18.84 0.53
C THR A 122 5.76 -19.55 0.74
N ARG A 123 5.07 -19.25 1.83
CA ARG A 123 3.78 -19.86 2.19
C ARG A 123 2.64 -18.88 1.91
N MET A 124 1.56 -19.41 1.35
CA MET A 124 0.35 -18.63 1.06
C MET A 124 -0.29 -18.05 2.33
N THR A 125 -0.19 -18.75 3.44
CA THR A 125 -0.67 -18.29 4.75
C THR A 125 0.05 -17.03 5.23
N ASP A 126 1.38 -16.98 5.04
CA ASP A 126 2.19 -15.86 5.48
C ASP A 126 1.94 -14.63 4.59
N MET A 127 1.70 -14.85 3.30
CA MET A 127 1.25 -13.82 2.37
C MET A 127 -0.12 -13.25 2.77
N ALA A 128 -1.04 -14.12 3.19
CA ALA A 128 -2.36 -13.70 3.66
C ALA A 128 -2.27 -12.88 4.94
N ILE A 129 -1.38 -13.26 5.86
CA ILE A 129 -1.12 -12.51 7.10
C ILE A 129 -0.52 -11.13 6.79
N ALA A 130 0.46 -11.06 5.89
CA ALA A 130 1.07 -9.79 5.47
C ALA A 130 0.02 -8.83 4.88
N ALA A 131 -0.88 -9.34 4.02
CA ALA A 131 -1.93 -8.56 3.40
C ALA A 131 -3.00 -8.06 4.40
N ARG A 132 -3.14 -8.68 5.56
CA ARG A 132 -4.01 -8.16 6.64
C ARG A 132 -3.35 -7.07 7.48
N GLN A 133 -2.03 -7.04 7.51
CA GLN A 133 -1.27 -6.13 8.36
C GLN A 133 -0.88 -4.82 7.67
N ALA A 134 -0.94 -4.79 6.34
CA ALA A 134 -0.57 -3.63 5.55
C ALA A 134 -1.57 -3.40 4.41
N TYR A 135 -1.85 -2.14 4.11
CA TYR A 135 -2.62 -1.74 2.94
C TYR A 135 -1.82 -1.98 1.66
N LEU A 136 -0.55 -1.58 1.66
CA LEU A 136 0.39 -1.71 0.55
C LEU A 136 1.40 -2.84 0.84
N LEU A 137 1.43 -3.85 -0.01
CA LEU A 137 2.44 -4.91 0.06
C LEU A 137 3.67 -4.52 -0.77
N ILE A 138 4.86 -4.55 -0.16
CA ILE A 138 6.12 -4.24 -0.85
C ILE A 138 7.07 -5.42 -0.69
N PHE A 139 7.38 -6.07 -1.81
CA PHE A 139 8.29 -7.21 -1.85
C PHE A 139 9.58 -6.89 -2.58
N ASP A 140 10.71 -7.23 -1.96
CA ASP A 140 12.05 -6.95 -2.45
C ASP A 140 12.69 -8.19 -3.10
N ASN A 141 13.59 -7.95 -4.06
CA ASN A 141 14.39 -8.99 -4.71
C ASN A 141 13.59 -10.09 -5.43
N ILE A 142 12.53 -9.74 -6.12
CA ILE A 142 11.76 -10.69 -6.90
C ILE A 142 12.48 -10.98 -8.20
N ARG A 143 13.03 -12.18 -8.34
CA ARG A 143 13.75 -12.62 -9.56
C ARG A 143 12.83 -13.29 -10.57
N THR A 144 11.86 -14.05 -10.09
CA THR A 144 10.94 -14.83 -10.93
C THR A 144 9.57 -14.89 -10.30
N ILE A 145 8.54 -14.90 -11.14
CA ILE A 145 7.15 -15.14 -10.73
C ILE A 145 6.81 -16.58 -11.10
N SER A 146 6.70 -17.44 -10.08
CA SER A 146 6.24 -18.81 -10.28
C SER A 146 4.73 -18.85 -10.61
N PRO A 147 4.21 -19.91 -11.27
CA PRO A 147 2.78 -20.04 -11.52
C PRO A 147 1.93 -19.86 -10.24
N ARG A 148 2.34 -20.48 -9.15
CA ARG A 148 1.66 -20.35 -7.85
C ARG A 148 1.63 -18.90 -7.33
N LEU A 149 2.72 -18.17 -7.51
CA LEU A 149 2.78 -16.75 -7.13
C LEU A 149 1.89 -15.91 -8.05
N SER A 150 1.88 -16.20 -9.36
CA SER A 150 1.00 -15.54 -10.32
C SER A 150 -0.48 -15.72 -9.95
N ASP A 151 -0.90 -16.94 -9.63
CA ASP A 151 -2.27 -17.22 -9.19
C ASP A 151 -2.65 -16.47 -7.91
N TRP A 152 -1.70 -16.38 -6.97
CA TRP A 152 -1.90 -15.61 -5.75
C TRP A 152 -2.05 -14.11 -6.04
N LEU A 153 -1.21 -13.57 -6.89
CA LEU A 153 -1.26 -12.16 -7.28
C LEU A 153 -2.59 -11.81 -7.98
N CYS A 154 -3.07 -12.68 -8.88
CA CYS A 154 -4.39 -12.49 -9.49
C CYS A 154 -5.48 -12.37 -8.42
N LYS A 155 -5.48 -13.26 -7.42
CA LYS A 155 -6.44 -13.21 -6.31
C LYS A 155 -6.30 -11.96 -5.46
N VAL A 156 -5.09 -11.51 -5.18
CA VAL A 156 -4.84 -10.30 -4.39
C VAL A 156 -5.25 -9.04 -5.15
N SER A 157 -5.08 -9.01 -6.46
CA SER A 157 -5.53 -7.89 -7.30
C SER A 157 -7.05 -7.76 -7.29
N THR A 158 -7.78 -8.86 -7.45
CA THR A 158 -9.23 -8.84 -7.67
C THR A 158 -10.07 -9.05 -6.40
N GLY A 159 -9.43 -9.23 -5.25
CA GLY A 159 -10.14 -9.57 -4.02
C GLY A 159 -10.47 -11.04 -3.95
N GLY A 160 -9.60 -11.83 -3.33
CA GLY A 160 -9.74 -13.27 -3.20
C GLY A 160 -9.88 -13.73 -1.76
N THR A 161 -10.52 -14.87 -1.61
CA THR A 161 -10.72 -15.53 -0.32
C THR A 161 -9.66 -16.61 -0.11
N PHE A 162 -9.01 -16.57 1.06
CA PHE A 162 -8.05 -17.58 1.48
C PHE A 162 -8.54 -18.27 2.75
N THR A 163 -8.53 -19.59 2.73
CA THR A 163 -8.89 -20.39 3.90
C THR A 163 -7.62 -20.77 4.65
N VAL A 164 -7.50 -20.33 5.89
CA VAL A 164 -6.40 -20.65 6.79
C VAL A 164 -6.92 -21.50 7.93
N ARG A 165 -6.29 -22.64 8.19
CA ARG A 165 -6.62 -23.46 9.36
C ARG A 165 -6.14 -22.78 10.63
N LYS A 166 -7.03 -22.66 11.61
CA LYS A 166 -6.65 -22.16 12.93
C LYS A 166 -5.84 -23.25 13.66
N LEU A 167 -4.62 -22.92 14.08
CA LEU A 167 -3.83 -23.81 14.93
C LEU A 167 -4.55 -23.97 16.29
N TYR A 168 -4.67 -25.22 16.73
CA TYR A 168 -5.28 -25.61 18.02
C TYR A 168 -6.81 -25.58 18.16
N THR A 169 -7.58 -25.50 17.09
CA THR A 169 -9.04 -25.73 17.12
C THR A 169 -9.40 -26.80 16.11
N ASN A 170 -10.07 -27.86 16.60
CA ASN A 170 -10.58 -28.93 15.75
C ASN A 170 -11.71 -28.40 14.84
N GLY A 171 -11.39 -28.17 13.57
CA GLY A 171 -12.41 -28.02 12.52
C GLY A 171 -12.69 -26.61 12.03
N ASP A 172 -12.29 -25.54 12.72
CA ASP A 172 -12.64 -24.18 12.28
C ASP A 172 -11.64 -23.66 11.21
N ALA A 173 -12.14 -23.54 9.99
CA ALA A 173 -11.49 -22.85 8.91
C ALA A 173 -11.75 -21.34 9.04
N HIS A 174 -10.69 -20.54 9.18
CA HIS A 174 -10.82 -19.08 9.14
C HIS A 174 -10.63 -18.57 7.71
N THR A 175 -11.65 -17.92 7.20
CA THR A 175 -11.65 -17.34 5.86
C THR A 175 -11.11 -15.91 5.94
N ILE A 176 -10.11 -15.62 5.13
CA ILE A 176 -9.48 -14.29 5.04
C ILE A 176 -9.72 -13.77 3.63
N ASN A 177 -10.42 -12.66 3.52
CA ASN A 177 -10.50 -11.89 2.27
C ASN A 177 -9.28 -10.98 2.17
N ILE A 178 -8.63 -11.00 1.02
CA ILE A 178 -7.43 -10.22 0.77
C ILE A 178 -7.58 -9.50 -0.55
N GLN A 179 -7.38 -8.20 -0.49
CA GLN A 179 -7.12 -7.37 -1.65
C GLN A 179 -6.08 -6.33 -1.23
N ALA A 180 -5.06 -6.11 -2.05
CA ALA A 180 -4.04 -5.11 -1.75
C ALA A 180 -3.32 -4.67 -3.03
N PRO A 181 -2.91 -3.41 -3.15
CA PRO A 181 -1.89 -3.01 -4.10
C PRO A 181 -0.55 -3.64 -3.73
N VAL A 182 0.22 -4.04 -4.75
CA VAL A 182 1.51 -4.70 -4.55
C VAL A 182 2.60 -3.97 -5.32
N VAL A 183 3.76 -3.83 -4.69
CA VAL A 183 4.98 -3.31 -5.30
C VAL A 183 6.03 -4.41 -5.33
N PHE A 184 6.65 -4.59 -6.47
CA PHE A 184 7.81 -5.46 -6.66
C PHE A 184 9.05 -4.63 -6.98
N ASN A 185 10.15 -5.05 -6.40
CA ASN A 185 11.45 -4.43 -6.63
C ASN A 185 12.52 -5.51 -6.86
#